data_eb442eb36d9f805ed0b0dcd23ee11b07
#
_entry.id   eb442eb36d9f805ed0b0dcd23ee11b07
#
_cell.length_a   1.000
_cell.length_b   1.000
_cell.length_c   1.000
_cell.angle_alpha   90.00
_cell.angle_beta   90.00
_cell.angle_gamma   90.00
#
_symmetry.space_group_name_H-M   'P 1'
#
loop_
_entity.id
_entity.type
_entity.pdbx_description
1 polymer ?
#
loop_
_entity_poly.entity_id
_entity_poly.type
_entity_poly.pdbx_seq_one_letter_code
_entity_poly.pdbx_strand_id
1 'polypeptide(L)'
;MKKFLALILSVVMALSLVACGGGAEAPAEGGEVVGGGDEKVTLTLATGGTSGTYYAVGGVMKTVLESKLEKSAINVESTGASVANVNMMTDGQAHLAILQSDVLSYAHNGTYSFETTGAEDSALWVAGIYNETVQILAKPGINSVADLAGKTICVGDVGSGTEINAWQVLSAAGFTKDDVNAVNGSFGDGVEQLKDGKIDAAFTVAGAPTTAITEYATTNEANLISLDDELLGKIKAEYPFLVQDNLPAGTYTGQDAEVVCVAIQATLVADTTLSEDVVYELTKAMYENQEELTAGHAKWGLLNAEAAVAGATAPIHPGAEKYYKEIGVL
;
A
#
# COMPACT_ATOMS: atom_id res chain seq x y z
N MET A 1 -24.34 51.92 34.86
CA MET A 1 -23.39 52.54 35.86
C MET A 1 -22.06 51.91 35.69
N LYS A 2 -21.05 52.76 35.46
CA LYS A 2 -19.61 52.67 35.75
C LYS A 2 -18.86 51.48 35.09
N LYS A 3 -18.05 51.66 34.08
CA LYS A 3 -16.78 52.44 33.89
C LYS A 3 -15.54 51.58 34.09
N PHE A 4 -14.70 51.53 33.00
CA PHE A 4 -13.25 51.61 32.93
C PHE A 4 -12.41 50.47 33.58
N LEU A 5 -11.44 49.89 32.89
CA LEU A 5 -10.15 50.49 32.60
C LEU A 5 -9.36 49.67 31.55
N ALA A 6 -8.86 50.38 30.55
CA ALA A 6 -7.82 49.92 29.61
C ALA A 6 -6.45 50.00 30.30
N LEU A 7 -5.52 49.11 29.95
CA LEU A 7 -4.10 49.42 30.07
C LEU A 7 -3.31 48.93 28.89
N ILE A 8 -2.78 49.88 28.19
CA ILE A 8 -1.83 49.88 27.08
C ILE A 8 -0.45 49.55 27.65
N LEU A 9 0.32 48.67 26.98
CA LEU A 9 1.79 48.81 27.06
C LEU A 9 2.41 48.60 25.67
N SER A 10 2.98 49.67 25.24
CA SER A 10 3.69 49.97 23.99
C SER A 10 5.04 49.27 23.89
N VAL A 11 5.36 48.71 22.72
CA VAL A 11 6.33 49.15 21.70
C VAL A 11 7.77 49.38 22.16
N VAL A 12 8.70 48.64 21.62
CA VAL A 12 9.99 49.12 21.15
C VAL A 12 10.31 48.50 19.78
N MET A 13 10.24 49.33 18.74
CA MET A 13 10.90 49.10 17.45
C MET A 13 12.39 49.42 17.61
N ALA A 14 13.22 48.57 17.03
CA ALA A 14 14.57 48.96 16.63
C ALA A 14 14.73 48.58 15.13
N LEU A 15 14.60 49.61 14.26
CA LEU A 15 15.04 49.55 12.86
C LEU A 15 16.58 49.53 12.84
N SER A 16 17.14 48.65 12.05
CA SER A 16 18.42 48.88 11.39
C SER A 16 18.31 48.47 9.94
N LEU A 17 18.17 49.50 9.07
CA LEU A 17 18.38 49.43 7.64
C LEU A 17 19.89 49.26 7.37
N VAL A 18 20.23 48.25 6.59
CA VAL A 18 21.40 48.28 5.71
C VAL A 18 20.92 47.80 4.34
N ALA A 19 20.97 48.70 3.37
CA ALA A 19 20.77 48.42 1.95
C ALA A 19 22.08 47.94 1.35
N CYS A 20 22.04 46.89 0.49
CA CYS A 20 22.58 46.88 -0.86
C CYS A 20 22.52 45.50 -1.50
N GLY A 21 21.77 45.40 -2.54
CA GLY A 21 22.06 44.88 -3.86
C GLY A 21 22.45 43.39 -3.99
N GLY A 22 21.60 42.62 -4.65
CA GLY A 22 21.98 41.35 -5.23
C GLY A 22 20.75 40.40 -5.24
N GLY A 23 20.10 40.20 -6.39
CA GLY A 23 19.04 39.23 -6.55
C GLY A 23 19.59 37.83 -6.24
N ALA A 24 18.99 37.20 -5.26
CA ALA A 24 19.06 35.77 -5.05
C ALA A 24 17.62 35.29 -4.94
N GLU A 25 17.23 34.37 -5.79
CA GLU A 25 16.02 33.58 -5.66
C GLU A 25 15.97 33.01 -4.26
N ALA A 26 14.83 33.17 -3.58
CA ALA A 26 14.58 32.52 -2.31
C ALA A 26 14.68 31.01 -2.52
N PRO A 27 15.39 30.25 -1.67
CA PRO A 27 15.29 28.81 -1.69
C PRO A 27 13.84 28.43 -1.31
N ALA A 28 13.26 27.49 -2.03
CA ALA A 28 12.06 26.80 -1.60
C ALA A 28 12.25 26.34 -0.15
N GLU A 29 11.26 26.55 0.71
CA GLU A 29 11.28 26.05 2.08
C GLU A 29 11.41 24.53 2.02
N GLY A 30 12.61 24.00 2.22
CA GLY A 30 12.85 22.58 2.39
C GLY A 30 12.20 22.15 3.71
N GLY A 31 11.28 21.20 3.63
CA GLY A 31 10.70 20.56 4.82
C GLY A 31 11.82 20.02 5.73
N GLU A 32 11.54 19.95 7.02
CA GLU A 32 12.50 19.44 8.03
C GLU A 32 12.84 17.98 7.70
N VAL A 33 14.13 17.67 7.53
CA VAL A 33 14.60 16.32 7.20
C VAL A 33 14.52 15.44 8.44
N VAL A 34 13.70 14.40 8.38
CA VAL A 34 13.52 13.43 9.47
C VAL A 34 14.70 12.45 9.51
N GLY A 35 15.34 12.31 10.68
CA GLY A 35 16.47 11.39 10.89
C GLY A 35 17.82 11.88 10.36
N GLY A 36 17.97 13.19 10.11
CA GLY A 36 19.25 13.80 9.74
C GLY A 36 20.23 14.02 10.90
N GLY A 37 19.86 13.68 12.14
CA GLY A 37 20.67 13.83 13.36
C GLY A 37 21.19 12.51 13.91
N ASP A 38 21.82 12.59 15.08
CA ASP A 38 22.37 11.42 15.83
C ASP A 38 21.32 10.69 16.67
N GLU A 39 20.10 11.25 16.80
CA GLU A 39 19.01 10.63 17.57
C GLU A 39 18.22 9.61 16.72
N LYS A 40 17.89 8.48 17.36
CA LYS A 40 17.07 7.42 16.75
C LYS A 40 15.62 7.91 16.57
N VAL A 41 15.11 7.84 15.32
CA VAL A 41 13.74 8.27 14.99
C VAL A 41 12.78 7.09 14.97
N THR A 42 11.52 7.33 15.34
CA THR A 42 10.45 6.33 15.21
C THR A 42 9.71 6.54 13.89
N LEU A 43 9.77 5.55 13.02
CA LEU A 43 9.12 5.56 11.72
C LEU A 43 7.76 4.87 11.82
N THR A 44 6.69 5.59 11.52
CA THR A 44 5.36 5.02 11.36
C THR A 44 5.27 4.33 9.99
N LEU A 45 5.04 3.01 9.99
CA LEU A 45 4.79 2.19 8.81
C LEU A 45 3.29 1.98 8.66
N ALA A 46 2.67 2.65 7.70
CA ALA A 46 1.28 2.44 7.34
C ALA A 46 1.14 1.13 6.53
N THR A 47 0.18 0.29 6.90
CA THR A 47 0.01 -1.05 6.31
C THR A 47 -1.38 -1.24 5.70
N GLY A 48 -2.21 -2.11 6.24
CA GLY A 48 -3.58 -2.40 5.86
C GLY A 48 -4.32 -3.02 7.03
N GLY A 49 -5.49 -3.59 6.79
CA GLY A 49 -6.25 -4.29 7.81
C GLY A 49 -5.47 -5.47 8.42
N THR A 50 -5.72 -5.78 9.71
CA THR A 50 -4.96 -6.79 10.48
C THR A 50 -5.10 -8.22 9.95
N SER A 51 -6.13 -8.51 9.16
CA SER A 51 -6.34 -9.81 8.48
C SER A 51 -5.71 -9.88 7.08
N GLY A 52 -5.01 -8.81 6.65
CA GLY A 52 -4.31 -8.70 5.38
C GLY A 52 -2.80 -8.94 5.50
N THR A 53 -2.15 -9.13 4.36
CA THR A 53 -0.72 -9.46 4.29
C THR A 53 0.19 -8.29 4.66
N TYR A 54 -0.17 -7.04 4.35
CA TYR A 54 0.63 -5.85 4.69
C TYR A 54 0.94 -5.75 6.18
N TYR A 55 -0.09 -5.93 7.02
CA TYR A 55 0.08 -5.87 8.47
C TYR A 55 1.00 -6.98 8.98
N ALA A 56 0.85 -8.21 8.46
CA ALA A 56 1.67 -9.34 8.85
C ALA A 56 3.15 -9.14 8.46
N VAL A 57 3.44 -8.75 7.20
CA VAL A 57 4.82 -8.51 6.74
C VAL A 57 5.44 -7.28 7.42
N GLY A 58 4.65 -6.23 7.68
CA GLY A 58 5.09 -5.05 8.44
C GLY A 58 5.46 -5.42 9.88
N GLY A 59 4.67 -6.27 10.54
CA GLY A 59 4.95 -6.78 11.88
C GLY A 59 6.24 -7.60 11.97
N VAL A 60 6.48 -8.45 10.97
CA VAL A 60 7.75 -9.20 10.86
C VAL A 60 8.92 -8.25 10.61
N MET A 61 8.78 -7.29 9.69
CA MET A 61 9.80 -6.27 9.43
C MET A 61 10.19 -5.54 10.72
N LYS A 62 9.22 -5.04 11.49
CA LYS A 62 9.47 -4.43 12.79
C LYS A 62 10.27 -5.36 13.70
N THR A 63 9.77 -6.59 13.91
CA THR A 63 10.33 -7.54 14.88
C THR A 63 11.77 -7.94 14.54
N VAL A 64 12.04 -8.21 13.27
CA VAL A 64 13.37 -8.67 12.81
C VAL A 64 14.35 -7.50 12.74
N LEU A 65 13.91 -6.35 12.24
CA LEU A 65 14.82 -5.22 12.00
C LEU A 65 15.04 -4.33 13.24
N GLU A 66 14.23 -4.43 14.30
CA GLU A 66 14.32 -3.55 15.47
C GLU A 66 15.72 -3.51 16.10
N SER A 67 16.43 -4.66 16.13
CA SER A 67 17.80 -4.76 16.66
C SER A 67 18.89 -4.50 15.63
N LYS A 68 18.53 -4.33 14.36
CA LYS A 68 19.44 -4.14 13.24
C LYS A 68 19.53 -2.66 12.81
N LEU A 69 18.53 -1.87 13.17
CA LEU A 69 18.45 -0.44 12.83
C LEU A 69 19.06 0.39 13.95
N GLU A 70 20.10 1.15 13.64
CA GLU A 70 20.77 2.05 14.58
C GLU A 70 20.10 3.43 14.62
N LYS A 71 19.67 3.93 13.43
CA LYS A 71 19.12 5.27 13.24
C LYS A 71 17.61 5.35 13.42
N SER A 72 16.91 4.22 13.33
CA SER A 72 15.43 4.22 13.35
C SER A 72 14.84 3.05 14.12
N ALA A 73 13.56 3.20 14.49
CA ALA A 73 12.69 2.14 14.98
C ALA A 73 11.38 2.16 14.18
N ILE A 74 10.71 1.02 14.03
CA ILE A 74 9.49 0.91 13.24
C ILE A 74 8.28 0.77 14.17
N ASN A 75 7.25 1.61 13.96
CA ASN A 75 5.92 1.44 14.52
C ASN A 75 4.95 1.06 13.41
N VAL A 76 4.25 -0.07 13.56
CA VAL A 76 3.32 -0.60 12.52
C VAL A 76 1.90 -0.16 12.84
N GLU A 77 1.24 0.45 11.85
CA GLU A 77 -0.15 0.87 11.96
C GLU A 77 -1.05 0.14 10.96
N SER A 78 -2.21 -0.27 11.45
CA SER A 78 -3.30 -0.79 10.61
C SER A 78 -4.09 0.35 10.01
N THR A 79 -4.32 0.31 8.71
CA THR A 79 -4.94 1.40 7.94
C THR A 79 -5.98 0.86 6.94
N GLY A 80 -6.60 1.78 6.17
CA GLY A 80 -7.42 1.48 5.00
C GLY A 80 -6.62 1.10 3.74
N ALA A 81 -5.33 0.82 3.85
CA ALA A 81 -4.40 0.45 2.78
C ALA A 81 -4.10 1.59 1.76
N SER A 82 -3.87 1.25 0.49
CA SER A 82 -3.01 1.99 -0.44
C SER A 82 -3.28 3.48 -0.59
N VAL A 83 -4.50 3.93 -0.92
CA VAL A 83 -4.80 5.38 -1.05
C VAL A 83 -4.77 6.08 0.30
N ALA A 84 -5.30 5.41 1.35
CA ALA A 84 -5.24 5.93 2.71
C ALA A 84 -3.79 6.11 3.17
N ASN A 85 -2.89 5.18 2.79
CA ASN A 85 -1.47 5.25 3.13
C ASN A 85 -0.76 6.42 2.44
N VAL A 86 -1.04 6.67 1.15
CA VAL A 86 -0.53 7.85 0.45
C VAL A 86 -0.99 9.13 1.16
N ASN A 87 -2.29 9.23 1.48
CA ASN A 87 -2.82 10.40 2.17
C ASN A 87 -2.15 10.59 3.55
N MET A 88 -1.92 9.52 4.31
CA MET A 88 -1.20 9.60 5.59
C MET A 88 0.24 10.09 5.43
N MET A 89 0.93 9.73 4.33
CA MET A 89 2.27 10.24 4.01
C MET A 89 2.21 11.71 3.64
N THR A 90 1.30 12.12 2.77
CA THR A 90 1.08 13.52 2.40
C THR A 90 0.76 14.41 3.61
N ASP A 91 -0.01 13.88 4.57
CA ASP A 91 -0.36 14.57 5.82
C ASP A 91 0.75 14.51 6.90
N GLY A 92 1.90 13.86 6.61
CA GLY A 92 3.01 13.69 7.55
C GLY A 92 2.71 12.74 8.73
N GLN A 93 1.69 11.89 8.61
CA GLN A 93 1.27 10.93 9.64
C GLN A 93 1.99 9.57 9.51
N ALA A 94 2.51 9.26 8.34
CA ALA A 94 3.28 8.05 8.06
C ALA A 94 4.60 8.39 7.38
N HIS A 95 5.66 7.68 7.77
CA HIS A 95 7.01 7.84 7.22
C HIS A 95 7.34 6.76 6.20
N LEU A 96 6.73 5.59 6.35
CA LEU A 96 6.84 4.44 5.48
C LEU A 96 5.43 3.92 5.19
N ALA A 97 5.25 3.32 4.04
CA ALA A 97 4.01 2.62 3.74
C ALA A 97 4.24 1.37 2.89
N ILE A 98 3.35 0.37 3.07
CA ILE A 98 3.19 -0.71 2.10
C ILE A 98 1.91 -0.40 1.31
N LEU A 99 2.02 -0.35 -0.01
CA LEU A 99 0.92 -0.02 -0.90
C LEU A 99 1.11 -0.68 -2.28
N GLN A 100 0.09 -0.61 -3.12
CA GLN A 100 0.14 -1.18 -4.47
C GLN A 100 0.92 -0.28 -5.43
N SER A 101 1.67 -0.89 -6.35
CA SER A 101 2.49 -0.19 -7.34
C SER A 101 1.69 0.68 -8.31
N ASP A 102 0.47 0.27 -8.67
CA ASP A 102 -0.44 1.07 -9.50
C ASP A 102 -0.95 2.30 -8.74
N VAL A 103 -1.31 2.15 -7.46
CA VAL A 103 -1.75 3.28 -6.62
C VAL A 103 -0.64 4.30 -6.46
N LEU A 104 0.61 3.86 -6.27
CA LEU A 104 1.76 4.76 -6.26
C LEU A 104 1.89 5.54 -7.58
N SER A 105 1.75 4.85 -8.71
CA SER A 105 1.75 5.49 -10.03
C SER A 105 0.59 6.47 -10.19
N TYR A 106 -0.61 6.12 -9.73
CA TYR A 106 -1.78 7.00 -9.79
C TYR A 106 -1.59 8.24 -8.93
N ALA A 107 -1.00 8.11 -7.75
CA ALA A 107 -0.67 9.23 -6.88
C ALA A 107 0.29 10.20 -7.58
N HIS A 108 1.43 9.72 -8.06
CA HIS A 108 2.42 10.55 -8.76
C HIS A 108 1.89 11.23 -10.03
N ASN A 109 0.91 10.62 -10.71
CA ASN A 109 0.33 11.17 -11.95
C ASN A 109 -0.97 11.97 -11.71
N GLY A 110 -1.51 12.00 -10.50
CA GLY A 110 -2.79 12.66 -10.18
C GLY A 110 -3.96 12.04 -10.94
N THR A 111 -4.03 10.70 -11.01
CA THR A 111 -5.06 9.96 -11.73
C THR A 111 -5.88 9.07 -10.81
N TYR A 112 -6.99 8.51 -11.29
CA TYR A 112 -7.90 7.66 -10.50
C TYR A 112 -8.34 8.36 -9.20
N SER A 113 -8.01 7.81 -8.04
CA SER A 113 -8.40 8.36 -6.74
C SER A 113 -7.78 9.73 -6.44
N PHE A 114 -6.80 10.16 -7.22
CA PHE A 114 -6.08 11.42 -7.05
C PHE A 114 -6.46 12.50 -8.10
N GLU A 115 -7.47 12.25 -8.95
CA GLU A 115 -7.93 13.24 -9.95
C GLU A 115 -8.39 14.56 -9.35
N THR A 116 -8.93 14.54 -8.14
CA THR A 116 -9.45 15.73 -7.45
C THR A 116 -8.42 16.43 -6.58
N THR A 117 -7.48 15.70 -5.99
CA THR A 117 -6.39 16.22 -5.15
C THR A 117 -5.20 16.68 -5.97
N GLY A 118 -4.99 16.06 -7.13
CA GLY A 118 -3.82 16.28 -7.98
C GLY A 118 -2.72 15.27 -7.72
N ALA A 119 -1.56 15.49 -8.33
CA ALA A 119 -0.39 14.64 -8.14
C ALA A 119 0.16 14.77 -6.71
N GLU A 120 0.51 13.62 -6.13
CA GLU A 120 1.08 13.47 -4.79
C GLU A 120 2.44 12.78 -4.90
N ASP A 121 3.50 13.46 -4.53
CA ASP A 121 4.89 13.01 -4.69
C ASP A 121 5.61 12.75 -3.36
N SER A 122 4.88 12.73 -2.25
CA SER A 122 5.42 12.48 -0.91
C SER A 122 6.01 11.07 -0.73
N ALA A 123 5.54 10.08 -1.49
CA ALA A 123 5.96 8.69 -1.41
C ALA A 123 6.97 8.33 -2.50
N LEU A 124 8.18 7.94 -2.12
CA LEU A 124 9.22 7.46 -3.02
C LEU A 124 9.42 5.95 -2.89
N TRP A 125 9.75 5.31 -4.00
CA TRP A 125 9.97 3.87 -4.09
C TRP A 125 11.16 3.41 -3.27
N VAL A 126 10.98 2.37 -2.46
CA VAL A 126 12.07 1.66 -1.77
C VAL A 126 12.26 0.28 -2.38
N ALA A 127 11.22 -0.56 -2.42
CA ALA A 127 11.31 -1.91 -2.97
C ALA A 127 9.94 -2.46 -3.39
N GLY A 128 9.89 -3.22 -4.49
CA GLY A 128 8.82 -4.17 -4.74
C GLY A 128 9.03 -5.40 -3.85
N ILE A 129 8.00 -5.85 -3.15
CA ILE A 129 8.15 -6.91 -2.15
C ILE A 129 7.62 -8.25 -2.66
N TYR A 130 6.35 -8.31 -3.07
CA TYR A 130 5.67 -9.52 -3.55
C TYR A 130 4.45 -9.16 -4.40
N ASN A 131 3.91 -10.15 -5.12
CA ASN A 131 2.64 -9.99 -5.84
C ASN A 131 1.44 -10.22 -4.89
N GLU A 132 0.44 -9.36 -5.03
CA GLU A 132 -0.86 -9.44 -4.37
C GLU A 132 -1.87 -9.98 -5.36
N THR A 133 -2.34 -11.18 -5.12
CA THR A 133 -3.30 -11.85 -5.98
C THR A 133 -4.70 -11.29 -5.77
N VAL A 134 -5.39 -10.94 -6.84
CA VAL A 134 -6.82 -10.59 -6.83
C VAL A 134 -7.62 -11.88 -6.67
N GLN A 135 -8.15 -12.09 -5.48
CA GLN A 135 -8.91 -13.27 -5.09
C GLN A 135 -10.39 -12.88 -4.94
N ILE A 136 -11.27 -13.62 -5.60
CA ILE A 136 -12.71 -13.39 -5.55
C ILE A 136 -13.35 -14.58 -4.86
N LEU A 137 -13.60 -14.45 -3.55
CA LEU A 137 -14.25 -15.48 -2.76
C LEU A 137 -15.77 -15.31 -2.86
N ALA A 138 -16.49 -16.36 -3.25
CA ALA A 138 -17.92 -16.29 -3.53
C ALA A 138 -18.71 -17.43 -2.87
N LYS A 139 -20.01 -17.26 -2.73
CA LYS A 139 -20.91 -18.34 -2.32
C LYS A 139 -20.88 -19.48 -3.32
N PRO A 140 -21.10 -20.73 -2.88
CA PRO A 140 -21.28 -21.86 -3.79
C PRO A 140 -22.35 -21.58 -4.86
N GLY A 141 -22.06 -21.91 -6.11
CA GLY A 141 -22.92 -21.68 -7.26
C GLY A 141 -22.68 -20.36 -8.00
N ILE A 142 -21.75 -19.53 -7.54
CA ILE A 142 -21.20 -18.37 -8.26
C ILE A 142 -19.81 -18.79 -8.75
N ASN A 143 -19.65 -19.08 -10.03
CA ASN A 143 -18.46 -19.73 -10.54
C ASN A 143 -17.68 -18.87 -11.55
N SER A 144 -18.24 -17.73 -11.96
CA SER A 144 -17.62 -16.79 -12.89
C SER A 144 -17.87 -15.35 -12.47
N VAL A 145 -17.06 -14.42 -12.99
CA VAL A 145 -17.29 -12.99 -12.78
C VAL A 145 -18.66 -12.57 -13.35
N ALA A 146 -19.11 -13.18 -14.44
CA ALA A 146 -20.42 -12.90 -15.02
C ALA A 146 -21.59 -13.23 -14.07
N ASP A 147 -21.45 -14.21 -13.18
CA ASP A 147 -22.47 -14.59 -12.20
C ASP A 147 -22.65 -13.53 -11.09
N LEU A 148 -21.77 -12.54 -11.03
CA LEU A 148 -21.82 -11.44 -10.08
C LEU A 148 -22.89 -10.39 -10.41
N ALA A 149 -23.53 -10.46 -11.58
CA ALA A 149 -24.60 -9.55 -11.98
C ALA A 149 -25.74 -9.54 -10.94
N GLY A 150 -26.10 -8.36 -10.44
CA GLY A 150 -27.14 -8.15 -9.42
C GLY A 150 -26.79 -8.66 -8.02
N LYS A 151 -25.56 -9.13 -7.79
CA LYS A 151 -25.11 -9.66 -6.51
C LYS A 151 -24.64 -8.54 -5.57
N THR A 152 -24.62 -8.84 -4.28
CA THR A 152 -24.02 -7.98 -3.26
C THR A 152 -22.57 -8.40 -3.06
N ILE A 153 -21.64 -7.47 -3.29
CA ILE A 153 -20.20 -7.77 -3.36
C ILE A 153 -19.43 -6.82 -2.44
N CYS A 154 -18.58 -7.36 -1.55
CA CYS A 154 -17.58 -6.55 -0.87
C CYS A 154 -16.40 -6.28 -1.80
N VAL A 155 -16.16 -5.01 -2.11
CA VAL A 155 -15.11 -4.58 -3.04
C VAL A 155 -13.83 -4.10 -2.33
N GLY A 156 -13.72 -4.27 -1.02
CA GLY A 156 -12.62 -3.76 -0.18
C GLY A 156 -12.98 -2.48 0.57
N ASP A 157 -12.07 -2.02 1.41
CA ASP A 157 -12.24 -0.76 2.14
C ASP A 157 -12.29 0.44 1.20
N VAL A 158 -12.99 1.49 1.59
CA VAL A 158 -12.97 2.76 0.87
C VAL A 158 -11.54 3.31 0.82
N GLY A 159 -11.06 3.63 -0.36
CA GLY A 159 -9.68 4.12 -0.54
C GLY A 159 -8.62 3.03 -0.42
N SER A 160 -9.00 1.75 -0.56
CA SER A 160 -8.03 0.67 -0.69
C SER A 160 -7.67 0.43 -2.16
N GLY A 161 -6.47 -0.13 -2.39
CA GLY A 161 -6.12 -0.63 -3.72
C GLY A 161 -7.00 -1.80 -4.14
N THR A 162 -7.54 -2.58 -3.18
CA THR A 162 -8.53 -3.63 -3.45
C THR A 162 -9.78 -3.08 -4.10
N GLU A 163 -10.30 -1.95 -3.63
CA GLU A 163 -11.47 -1.30 -4.24
C GLU A 163 -11.18 -0.93 -5.71
N ILE A 164 -10.00 -0.38 -5.99
CA ILE A 164 -9.58 -0.03 -7.35
C ILE A 164 -9.52 -1.28 -8.23
N ASN A 165 -8.81 -2.32 -7.80
CA ASN A 165 -8.64 -3.52 -8.61
C ASN A 165 -9.95 -4.32 -8.75
N ALA A 166 -10.84 -4.32 -7.75
CA ALA A 166 -12.16 -4.91 -7.88
C ALA A 166 -12.96 -4.24 -9.00
N TRP A 167 -12.97 -2.91 -9.05
CA TRP A 167 -13.63 -2.18 -10.13
C TRP A 167 -12.95 -2.34 -11.48
N GLN A 168 -11.64 -2.51 -11.54
CA GLN A 168 -10.91 -2.82 -12.77
C GLN A 168 -11.34 -4.18 -13.34
N VAL A 169 -11.40 -5.22 -12.50
CA VAL A 169 -11.86 -6.56 -12.94
C VAL A 169 -13.33 -6.53 -13.36
N LEU A 170 -14.20 -5.90 -12.59
CA LEU A 170 -15.62 -5.78 -12.90
C LEU A 170 -15.85 -4.97 -14.20
N SER A 171 -15.15 -3.87 -14.38
CA SER A 171 -15.23 -3.04 -15.59
C SER A 171 -14.76 -3.80 -16.83
N ALA A 172 -13.65 -4.53 -16.77
CA ALA A 172 -13.17 -5.38 -17.85
C ALA A 172 -14.18 -6.49 -18.23
N ALA A 173 -14.95 -6.95 -17.23
CA ALA A 173 -16.07 -7.88 -17.46
C ALA A 173 -17.32 -7.19 -18.02
N GLY A 174 -17.32 -5.87 -18.17
CA GLY A 174 -18.42 -5.07 -18.71
C GLY A 174 -19.44 -4.59 -17.67
N PHE A 175 -19.14 -4.71 -16.37
CA PHE A 175 -20.00 -4.20 -15.32
C PHE A 175 -19.79 -2.70 -15.08
N THR A 176 -20.89 -2.04 -14.80
CA THR A 176 -20.94 -0.69 -14.22
C THR A 176 -21.29 -0.76 -12.73
N LYS A 177 -21.27 0.38 -12.04
CA LYS A 177 -21.68 0.45 -10.63
C LYS A 177 -23.16 0.09 -10.39
N ASP A 178 -23.99 0.17 -11.44
CA ASP A 178 -25.43 -0.15 -11.36
C ASP A 178 -25.71 -1.66 -11.53
N ASP A 179 -24.73 -2.45 -12.00
CA ASP A 179 -24.88 -3.85 -12.29
C ASP A 179 -24.66 -4.77 -11.07
N VAL A 180 -24.12 -4.21 -9.97
CA VAL A 180 -23.83 -4.93 -8.72
C VAL A 180 -24.18 -4.06 -7.51
N ASN A 181 -24.46 -4.69 -6.36
CA ASN A 181 -24.63 -4.00 -5.09
C ASN A 181 -23.28 -4.00 -4.35
N ALA A 182 -22.43 -3.04 -4.65
CA ALA A 182 -21.12 -2.93 -4.00
C ALA A 182 -21.26 -2.44 -2.56
N VAL A 183 -20.55 -3.10 -1.64
CA VAL A 183 -20.35 -2.69 -0.25
C VAL A 183 -18.88 -2.60 0.05
N ASN A 184 -18.48 -1.70 0.91
CA ASN A 184 -17.11 -1.56 1.36
C ASN A 184 -16.91 -2.23 2.72
N GLY A 185 -15.68 -2.72 2.97
CA GLY A 185 -15.28 -3.31 4.25
C GLY A 185 -13.91 -3.96 4.16
N SER A 186 -13.31 -4.20 5.32
CA SER A 186 -12.04 -4.92 5.42
C SER A 186 -12.18 -6.37 4.96
N PHE A 187 -11.05 -7.05 4.73
CA PHE A 187 -11.08 -8.48 4.36
C PHE A 187 -11.80 -9.33 5.43
N GLY A 188 -11.57 -9.01 6.72
CA GLY A 188 -12.26 -9.69 7.82
C GLY A 188 -13.77 -9.47 7.76
N ASP A 189 -14.22 -8.22 7.59
CA ASP A 189 -15.64 -7.89 7.47
C ASP A 189 -16.29 -8.56 6.25
N GLY A 190 -15.59 -8.55 5.12
CA GLY A 190 -16.05 -9.18 3.88
C GLY A 190 -16.30 -10.68 4.04
N VAL A 191 -15.32 -11.43 4.58
CA VAL A 191 -15.47 -12.88 4.79
C VAL A 191 -16.50 -13.22 5.87
N GLU A 192 -16.65 -12.40 6.91
CA GLU A 192 -17.67 -12.58 7.92
C GLU A 192 -19.08 -12.35 7.35
N GLN A 193 -19.27 -11.27 6.58
CA GLN A 193 -20.53 -11.00 5.91
C GLN A 193 -20.87 -12.09 4.87
N LEU A 194 -19.87 -12.63 4.16
CA LEU A 194 -20.07 -13.75 3.24
C LEU A 194 -20.52 -15.01 3.99
N LYS A 195 -19.87 -15.34 5.10
CA LYS A 195 -20.23 -16.46 5.98
C LYS A 195 -21.64 -16.33 6.54
N ASP A 196 -22.04 -15.10 6.94
CA ASP A 196 -23.38 -14.80 7.42
C ASP A 196 -24.45 -14.77 6.31
N GLY A 197 -24.04 -14.91 5.04
CA GLY A 197 -24.94 -14.85 3.89
C GLY A 197 -25.45 -13.45 3.54
N LYS A 198 -24.87 -12.38 4.12
CA LYS A 198 -25.25 -10.98 3.88
C LYS A 198 -24.77 -10.44 2.53
N ILE A 199 -23.64 -10.95 2.05
CA ILE A 199 -23.09 -10.67 0.73
C ILE A 199 -22.90 -11.97 -0.07
N ASP A 200 -22.69 -11.87 -1.36
CA ASP A 200 -22.58 -13.01 -2.28
C ASP A 200 -21.15 -13.31 -2.68
N ALA A 201 -20.28 -12.29 -2.70
CA ALA A 201 -18.85 -12.42 -2.96
C ALA A 201 -18.06 -11.32 -2.26
N ALA A 202 -16.75 -11.56 -2.09
CA ALA A 202 -15.80 -10.59 -1.54
C ALA A 202 -14.50 -10.60 -2.35
N PHE A 203 -14.03 -9.43 -2.73
CA PHE A 203 -12.69 -9.24 -3.29
C PHE A 203 -11.67 -9.13 -2.16
N THR A 204 -10.54 -9.81 -2.36
CA THR A 204 -9.36 -9.73 -1.51
C THR A 204 -8.13 -9.60 -2.41
N VAL A 205 -7.45 -8.47 -2.35
CA VAL A 205 -6.19 -8.26 -3.08
C VAL A 205 -5.05 -8.25 -2.08
N ALA A 206 -4.37 -9.37 -1.98
CA ALA A 206 -3.37 -9.60 -0.95
C ALA A 206 -2.43 -10.75 -1.33
N GLY A 207 -1.31 -10.88 -0.63
CA GLY A 207 -0.46 -12.07 -0.74
C GLY A 207 -1.20 -13.33 -0.30
N ALA A 208 -1.34 -14.28 -1.20
CA ALA A 208 -1.94 -15.59 -0.89
C ALA A 208 -0.88 -16.55 -0.28
N PRO A 209 -1.26 -17.45 0.67
CA PRO A 209 -2.56 -17.49 1.33
C PRO A 209 -2.81 -16.27 2.24
N THR A 210 -4.02 -15.72 2.19
CA THR A 210 -4.43 -14.56 3.00
C THR A 210 -5.13 -15.03 4.27
N THR A 211 -4.82 -14.43 5.42
CA THR A 211 -5.37 -14.83 6.72
C THR A 211 -6.89 -14.89 6.73
N ALA A 212 -7.57 -13.86 6.23
CA ALA A 212 -9.04 -13.81 6.19
C ALA A 212 -9.64 -15.01 5.43
N ILE A 213 -9.11 -15.34 4.25
CA ILE A 213 -9.61 -16.49 3.46
C ILE A 213 -9.23 -17.82 4.12
N THR A 214 -8.04 -17.92 4.72
CA THR A 214 -7.61 -19.11 5.45
C THR A 214 -8.54 -19.42 6.63
N GLU A 215 -8.89 -18.40 7.41
CA GLU A 215 -9.84 -18.52 8.53
C GLU A 215 -11.25 -18.93 8.03
N TYR A 216 -11.74 -18.32 6.96
CA TYR A 216 -13.00 -18.71 6.33
C TYR A 216 -12.99 -20.18 5.92
N ALA A 217 -11.92 -20.63 5.26
CA ALA A 217 -11.75 -21.98 4.75
C ALA A 217 -11.65 -23.07 5.84
N THR A 218 -11.50 -22.69 7.11
CA THR A 218 -11.51 -23.68 8.22
C THR A 218 -12.90 -24.29 8.45
N THR A 219 -13.97 -23.56 8.12
CA THR A 219 -15.36 -23.95 8.41
C THR A 219 -16.29 -23.86 7.21
N ASN A 220 -15.83 -23.35 6.08
CA ASN A 220 -16.60 -23.16 4.85
C ASN A 220 -15.79 -23.63 3.65
N GLU A 221 -16.46 -23.90 2.54
CA GLU A 221 -15.81 -24.13 1.25
C GLU A 221 -15.31 -22.80 0.67
N ALA A 222 -14.00 -22.73 0.38
CA ALA A 222 -13.40 -21.57 -0.27
C ALA A 222 -13.65 -21.62 -1.77
N ASN A 223 -14.86 -21.23 -2.21
CA ASN A 223 -15.21 -21.12 -3.62
C ASN A 223 -14.59 -19.85 -4.21
N LEU A 224 -13.42 -19.99 -4.85
CA LEU A 224 -12.70 -18.92 -5.53
C LEU A 224 -13.03 -18.88 -7.01
N ILE A 225 -13.39 -17.70 -7.53
CA ILE A 225 -13.70 -17.51 -8.95
C ILE A 225 -12.38 -17.45 -9.74
N SER A 226 -12.27 -18.35 -10.75
CA SER A 226 -11.19 -18.32 -11.73
C SER A 226 -11.56 -17.40 -12.90
N LEU A 227 -10.60 -16.57 -13.34
CA LEU A 227 -10.76 -15.74 -14.52
C LEU A 227 -10.63 -16.60 -15.78
N ASP A 228 -11.50 -16.40 -16.76
CA ASP A 228 -11.36 -17.00 -18.06
C ASP A 228 -10.38 -16.23 -18.97
N ASP A 229 -9.94 -16.87 -20.06
CA ASP A 229 -8.94 -16.31 -20.97
C ASP A 229 -9.40 -15.00 -21.63
N GLU A 230 -10.71 -14.84 -21.91
CA GLU A 230 -11.26 -13.64 -22.52
C GLU A 230 -11.16 -12.45 -21.56
N LEU A 231 -11.62 -12.63 -20.33
CA LEU A 231 -11.56 -11.59 -19.28
C LEU A 231 -10.11 -11.25 -18.93
N LEU A 232 -9.26 -12.27 -18.80
CA LEU A 232 -7.82 -12.08 -18.56
C LEU A 232 -7.17 -11.24 -19.67
N GLY A 233 -7.52 -11.51 -20.94
CA GLY A 233 -7.04 -10.73 -22.07
C GLY A 233 -7.48 -9.26 -22.02
N LYS A 234 -8.74 -8.99 -21.66
CA LYS A 234 -9.28 -7.63 -21.49
C LYS A 234 -8.59 -6.89 -20.36
N ILE A 235 -8.44 -7.54 -19.18
CA ILE A 235 -7.76 -6.93 -18.03
C ILE A 235 -6.32 -6.53 -18.40
N LYS A 236 -5.55 -7.43 -19.01
CA LYS A 236 -4.17 -7.15 -19.42
C LYS A 236 -4.04 -6.01 -20.44
N ALA A 237 -5.02 -5.86 -21.31
CA ALA A 237 -5.02 -4.81 -22.33
C ALA A 237 -5.35 -3.43 -21.73
N GLU A 238 -6.25 -3.38 -20.75
CA GLU A 238 -6.77 -2.14 -20.19
C GLU A 238 -6.00 -1.69 -18.93
N TYR A 239 -5.53 -2.65 -18.13
CA TYR A 239 -4.86 -2.41 -16.84
C TYR A 239 -3.47 -3.06 -16.83
N PRO A 240 -2.44 -2.45 -17.43
CA PRO A 240 -1.13 -3.07 -17.66
C PRO A 240 -0.35 -3.37 -16.36
N PHE A 241 -0.73 -2.78 -15.22
CA PHE A 241 -0.16 -3.12 -13.92
C PHE A 241 -0.64 -4.47 -13.39
N LEU A 242 -1.82 -4.95 -13.84
CA LEU A 242 -2.35 -6.25 -13.46
C LEU A 242 -1.73 -7.34 -14.33
N VAL A 243 -0.88 -8.14 -13.72
CA VAL A 243 -0.22 -9.29 -14.37
C VAL A 243 -0.96 -10.58 -14.06
N GLN A 244 -0.88 -11.57 -14.95
CA GLN A 244 -1.45 -12.89 -14.66
C GLN A 244 -0.74 -13.53 -13.48
N ASP A 245 -1.52 -14.10 -12.59
CA ASP A 245 -1.07 -14.88 -11.44
C ASP A 245 -2.01 -16.09 -11.27
N ASN A 246 -1.50 -17.16 -10.69
CA ASN A 246 -2.30 -18.35 -10.45
C ASN A 246 -2.17 -18.76 -8.98
N LEU A 247 -3.29 -19.07 -8.35
CA LEU A 247 -3.30 -19.72 -7.05
C LEU A 247 -3.19 -21.24 -7.25
N PRO A 248 -2.10 -21.87 -6.83
CA PRO A 248 -1.97 -23.34 -6.93
C PRO A 248 -3.08 -24.05 -6.17
N ALA A 249 -3.49 -25.22 -6.64
CA ALA A 249 -4.36 -26.10 -5.90
C ALA A 249 -3.82 -26.36 -4.48
N GLY A 250 -4.71 -26.34 -3.48
CA GLY A 250 -4.33 -26.53 -2.08
C GLY A 250 -3.77 -25.29 -1.38
N THR A 251 -3.83 -24.11 -2.00
CA THR A 251 -3.51 -22.83 -1.30
C THR A 251 -4.43 -22.62 -0.10
N TYR A 252 -5.71 -22.96 -0.24
CA TYR A 252 -6.67 -22.97 0.86
C TYR A 252 -7.31 -24.33 1.05
N THR A 253 -7.77 -24.62 2.26
CA THR A 253 -8.50 -25.86 2.55
C THR A 253 -9.75 -25.96 1.68
N GLY A 254 -9.91 -27.08 0.96
CA GLY A 254 -11.04 -27.31 0.05
C GLY A 254 -10.90 -26.68 -1.35
N GLN A 255 -9.80 -26.00 -1.65
CA GLN A 255 -9.48 -25.54 -3.00
C GLN A 255 -8.66 -26.62 -3.73
N ASP A 256 -9.33 -27.51 -4.45
CA ASP A 256 -8.72 -28.69 -5.10
C ASP A 256 -8.16 -28.42 -6.51
N ALA A 257 -8.47 -27.27 -7.10
CA ALA A 257 -8.03 -26.87 -8.43
C ALA A 257 -7.21 -25.57 -8.39
N GLU A 258 -6.35 -25.36 -9.40
CA GLU A 258 -5.72 -24.08 -9.65
C GLU A 258 -6.78 -23.02 -9.98
N VAL A 259 -6.58 -21.80 -9.51
CA VAL A 259 -7.44 -20.64 -9.79
C VAL A 259 -6.63 -19.61 -10.58
N VAL A 260 -7.04 -19.29 -11.78
CA VAL A 260 -6.43 -18.24 -12.61
C VAL A 260 -6.87 -16.89 -12.10
N CYS A 261 -5.91 -16.04 -11.77
CA CYS A 261 -6.10 -14.71 -11.22
C CYS A 261 -5.25 -13.67 -11.96
N VAL A 262 -5.36 -12.44 -11.54
CA VAL A 262 -4.37 -11.38 -11.79
C VAL A 262 -3.78 -10.94 -10.47
N ALA A 263 -2.63 -10.28 -10.54
CA ALA A 263 -1.96 -9.74 -9.37
C ALA A 263 -1.38 -8.36 -9.65
N ILE A 264 -1.19 -7.62 -8.58
CA ILE A 264 -0.48 -6.33 -8.53
C ILE A 264 0.70 -6.44 -7.58
N GLN A 265 1.74 -5.64 -7.77
CA GLN A 265 2.90 -5.66 -6.88
C GLN A 265 2.66 -4.85 -5.62
N ALA A 266 2.87 -5.47 -4.44
CA ALA A 266 3.03 -4.78 -3.17
C ALA A 266 4.39 -4.11 -3.09
N THR A 267 4.44 -2.85 -2.70
CA THR A 267 5.67 -2.06 -2.63
C THR A 267 5.86 -1.43 -1.27
N LEU A 268 7.11 -1.32 -0.82
CA LEU A 268 7.51 -0.45 0.27
C LEU A 268 7.89 0.91 -0.30
N VAL A 269 7.36 1.96 0.29
CA VAL A 269 7.70 3.36 -0.02
C VAL A 269 8.16 4.09 1.22
N ALA A 270 8.93 5.15 1.02
CA ALA A 270 9.43 6.04 2.06
C ALA A 270 9.07 7.49 1.74
N ASP A 271 8.78 8.27 2.77
CA ASP A 271 8.47 9.69 2.65
C ASP A 271 9.69 10.50 2.18
N THR A 272 9.46 11.47 1.31
CA THR A 272 10.50 12.37 0.76
C THR A 272 11.28 13.14 1.83
N THR A 273 10.71 13.32 3.02
CA THR A 273 11.38 14.00 4.15
C THR A 273 12.35 13.12 4.91
N LEU A 274 12.31 11.78 4.71
CA LEU A 274 13.27 10.88 5.35
C LEU A 274 14.68 11.10 4.83
N SER A 275 15.67 11.07 5.73
CA SER A 275 17.06 11.22 5.35
C SER A 275 17.56 10.03 4.51
N GLU A 276 18.51 10.31 3.60
CA GLU A 276 19.17 9.27 2.79
C GLU A 276 19.71 8.14 3.66
N ASP A 277 20.34 8.47 4.79
CA ASP A 277 20.99 7.50 5.67
C ASP A 277 20.00 6.57 6.37
N VAL A 278 18.83 7.08 6.79
CA VAL A 278 17.77 6.25 7.41
C VAL A 278 17.22 5.24 6.40
N VAL A 279 16.89 5.69 5.20
CA VAL A 279 16.33 4.79 4.17
C VAL A 279 17.37 3.84 3.59
N TYR A 280 18.65 4.29 3.49
CA TYR A 280 19.75 3.39 3.12
C TYR A 280 19.92 2.25 4.14
N GLU A 281 20.01 2.59 5.45
CA GLU A 281 20.12 1.60 6.52
C GLU A 281 18.95 0.61 6.50
N LEU A 282 17.72 1.11 6.35
CA LEU A 282 16.51 0.30 6.27
C LEU A 282 16.56 -0.66 5.07
N THR A 283 16.86 -0.15 3.88
CA THR A 283 16.95 -0.94 2.65
C THR A 283 18.01 -2.03 2.79
N LYS A 284 19.20 -1.67 3.24
CA LYS A 284 20.29 -2.60 3.50
C LYS A 284 19.91 -3.68 4.50
N ALA A 285 19.32 -3.29 5.63
CA ALA A 285 18.89 -4.23 6.67
C ALA A 285 17.84 -5.23 6.15
N MET A 286 16.92 -4.81 5.27
CA MET A 286 15.94 -5.70 4.67
C MET A 286 16.59 -6.79 3.82
N TYR A 287 17.52 -6.45 2.93
CA TYR A 287 18.16 -7.42 2.05
C TYR A 287 19.17 -8.30 2.78
N GLU A 288 19.97 -7.74 3.70
CA GLU A 288 20.97 -8.50 4.46
C GLU A 288 20.35 -9.45 5.49
N ASN A 289 19.10 -9.24 5.90
CA ASN A 289 18.38 -10.10 6.85
C ASN A 289 17.16 -10.79 6.23
N GLN A 290 17.15 -10.97 4.91
CA GLN A 290 16.02 -11.57 4.17
C GLN A 290 15.69 -12.98 4.68
N GLU A 291 16.67 -13.79 5.09
CA GLU A 291 16.45 -15.13 5.64
C GLU A 291 15.63 -15.08 6.95
N GLU A 292 15.97 -14.18 7.88
CA GLU A 292 15.25 -14.00 9.13
C GLU A 292 13.82 -13.45 8.88
N LEU A 293 13.69 -12.49 7.94
CA LEU A 293 12.40 -11.98 7.51
C LEU A 293 11.52 -13.10 6.90
N THR A 294 12.11 -13.94 6.05
CA THR A 294 11.41 -15.07 5.41
C THR A 294 10.96 -16.11 6.44
N ALA A 295 11.75 -16.37 7.47
CA ALA A 295 11.35 -17.24 8.58
C ALA A 295 10.14 -16.68 9.34
N GLY A 296 9.99 -15.35 9.43
CA GLY A 296 8.83 -14.69 10.02
C GLY A 296 7.61 -14.68 9.10
N HIS A 297 7.79 -14.43 7.81
CA HIS A 297 6.72 -14.45 6.81
C HIS A 297 7.26 -14.77 5.42
N ALA A 298 6.72 -15.81 4.78
CA ALA A 298 7.21 -16.36 3.51
C ALA A 298 7.29 -15.34 2.35
N LYS A 299 6.44 -14.29 2.36
CA LYS A 299 6.45 -13.25 1.33
C LYS A 299 7.76 -12.46 1.27
N TRP A 300 8.51 -12.36 2.35
CA TRP A 300 9.84 -11.75 2.35
C TRP A 300 10.88 -12.55 1.53
N GLY A 301 10.65 -13.85 1.34
CA GLY A 301 11.49 -14.68 0.46
C GLY A 301 11.38 -14.33 -1.03
N LEU A 302 10.39 -13.52 -1.42
CA LEU A 302 10.21 -13.02 -2.78
C LEU A 302 10.94 -11.70 -3.04
N LEU A 303 11.51 -11.06 -2.02
CA LEU A 303 12.28 -9.83 -2.15
C LEU A 303 13.49 -10.07 -3.06
N ASN A 304 13.59 -9.32 -4.15
CA ASN A 304 14.66 -9.43 -5.14
C ASN A 304 15.05 -8.03 -5.62
N ALA A 305 16.32 -7.69 -5.48
CA ALA A 305 16.80 -6.33 -5.74
C ALA A 305 16.66 -5.91 -7.20
N GLU A 306 16.96 -6.80 -8.15
CA GLU A 306 16.85 -6.51 -9.59
C GLU A 306 15.38 -6.29 -9.98
N ALA A 307 14.48 -7.18 -9.50
CA ALA A 307 13.04 -7.05 -9.74
C ALA A 307 12.46 -5.81 -9.03
N ALA A 308 12.95 -5.50 -7.84
CA ALA A 308 12.52 -4.32 -7.09
C ALA A 308 12.81 -3.01 -7.83
N VAL A 309 13.98 -2.91 -8.46
CA VAL A 309 14.35 -1.73 -9.26
C VAL A 309 13.60 -1.68 -10.58
N ALA A 310 13.50 -2.83 -11.28
CA ALA A 310 12.82 -2.91 -12.57
C ALA A 310 11.31 -2.62 -12.49
N GLY A 311 10.69 -2.92 -11.36
CA GLY A 311 9.25 -2.72 -11.11
C GLY A 311 8.88 -1.33 -10.58
N ALA A 312 9.84 -0.42 -10.41
CA ALA A 312 9.58 0.89 -9.82
C ALA A 312 8.60 1.72 -10.66
N THR A 313 7.51 2.17 -10.02
CA THR A 313 6.45 2.98 -10.64
C THR A 313 6.49 4.45 -10.22
N ALA A 314 7.46 4.83 -9.40
CA ALA A 314 7.77 6.18 -8.96
C ALA A 314 9.29 6.33 -8.80
N PRO A 315 9.82 7.56 -8.62
CA PRO A 315 11.23 7.76 -8.33
C PRO A 315 11.71 6.96 -7.12
N ILE A 316 12.90 6.38 -7.21
CA ILE A 316 13.50 5.63 -6.12
C ILE A 316 14.01 6.62 -5.07
N HIS A 317 13.78 6.32 -3.78
CA HIS A 317 14.31 7.14 -2.69
C HIS A 317 15.84 7.14 -2.69
N PRO A 318 16.51 8.30 -2.49
CA PRO A 318 17.97 8.39 -2.56
C PRO A 318 18.72 7.37 -1.70
N GLY A 319 18.21 7.06 -0.51
CA GLY A 319 18.79 6.04 0.38
C GLY A 319 18.70 4.63 -0.18
N ALA A 320 17.57 4.27 -0.79
CA ALA A 320 17.40 2.99 -1.46
C ALA A 320 18.27 2.91 -2.73
N GLU A 321 18.31 3.98 -3.53
CA GLU A 321 19.18 4.10 -4.71
C GLU A 321 20.65 3.90 -4.36
N LYS A 322 21.13 4.49 -3.26
CA LYS A 322 22.49 4.33 -2.75
C LYS A 322 22.81 2.86 -2.46
N TYR A 323 21.92 2.13 -1.80
CA TYR A 323 22.11 0.71 -1.55
C TYR A 323 22.12 -0.11 -2.85
N TYR A 324 21.22 0.15 -3.78
CA TYR A 324 21.16 -0.56 -5.05
C TYR A 324 22.42 -0.33 -5.91
N LYS A 325 23.01 0.86 -5.85
CA LYS A 325 24.32 1.15 -6.48
C LYS A 325 25.46 0.41 -5.78
N GLU A 326 25.45 0.31 -4.45
CA GLU A 326 26.46 -0.43 -3.68
C GLU A 326 26.51 -1.91 -4.07
N ILE A 327 25.36 -2.53 -4.29
CA ILE A 327 25.28 -3.95 -4.69
C ILE A 327 25.30 -4.19 -6.20
N GLY A 328 25.45 -3.13 -7.02
CA GLY A 328 25.61 -3.21 -8.47
C GLY A 328 24.33 -3.54 -9.25
N VAL A 329 23.16 -3.20 -8.71
CA VAL A 329 21.85 -3.37 -9.37
C VAL A 329 21.47 -2.11 -10.16
N LEU A 330 21.97 -0.93 -9.78
CA LEU A 330 21.86 0.35 -10.48
C LEU A 330 23.21 0.86 -10.91
#